data_919420e1bf14eae060ca36de62d3c772
#
_entry.id   919420e1bf14eae060ca36de62d3c772
#
_cell.length_a   1.000
_cell.length_b   1.000
_cell.length_c   1.000
_cell.angle_alpha   90.00
_cell.angle_beta   90.00
_cell.angle_gamma   90.00
#
_symmetry.space_group_name_H-M   'P 1'
#
loop_
_entity.id
_entity.type
_entity.pdbx_description
1 polymer ?
#
loop_
_entity_poly.entity_id
_entity_poly.type
_entity_poly.pdbx_seq_one_letter_code
_entity_poly.pdbx_strand_id
1 'polypeptide(L)'
;MAHVWRATPDEAGAVAGLLIEFRNWFGYDGPEDETFHRNVGRLIADPGTEYLLAAEAEGGEPVGVCQLRFRLGVWRDGDDAWFEDLYVRDEAQGQGLGRALTAAAIERARERGAKRIQLDVEEANATARTVYEKAGFGIKGEKALFLQRDL
;
A
#
# COMPACT_ATOMS: atom_id res chain seq x y z
N MET A 1 20.42 -1.39 3.64
CA MET A 1 19.32 -1.30 4.63
C MET A 1 18.16 -0.58 3.99
N ALA A 2 17.00 -1.15 4.07
CA ALA A 2 15.79 -0.61 3.43
C ALA A 2 15.53 0.85 3.86
N HIS A 3 15.26 1.70 2.89
CA HIS A 3 14.88 3.09 3.10
C HIS A 3 13.46 3.29 2.60
N VAL A 4 12.58 3.85 3.45
CA VAL A 4 11.18 4.10 3.13
C VAL A 4 10.88 5.59 3.31
N TRP A 5 10.14 6.18 2.37
CA TRP A 5 9.75 7.59 2.46
C TRP A 5 8.36 7.81 1.89
N ARG A 6 7.74 8.90 2.27
CA ARG A 6 6.48 9.34 1.69
C ARG A 6 6.74 9.96 0.32
N ALA A 7 6.08 9.45 -0.69
CA ALA A 7 6.21 9.96 -2.05
C ALA A 7 5.68 11.39 -2.16
N THR A 8 6.43 12.25 -2.86
CA THR A 8 6.00 13.60 -3.23
C THR A 8 5.23 13.56 -4.56
N PRO A 9 4.44 14.61 -4.88
CA PRO A 9 3.77 14.69 -6.18
C PRO A 9 4.70 14.55 -7.38
N ASP A 10 5.96 14.98 -7.26
CA ASP A 10 6.97 14.84 -8.32
C ASP A 10 7.33 13.37 -8.57
N GLU A 11 7.05 12.49 -7.62
CA GLU A 11 7.33 11.06 -7.72
C GLU A 11 6.13 10.25 -8.22
N ALA A 12 5.05 10.90 -8.65
CA ALA A 12 3.85 10.21 -9.14
C ALA A 12 4.17 9.23 -10.29
N GLY A 13 5.12 9.58 -11.15
CA GLY A 13 5.57 8.69 -12.23
C GLY A 13 6.20 7.41 -11.72
N ALA A 14 7.04 7.49 -10.69
CA ALA A 14 7.67 6.33 -10.06
C ALA A 14 6.62 5.43 -9.39
N VAL A 15 5.67 6.03 -8.67
CA VAL A 15 4.55 5.31 -8.04
C VAL A 15 3.73 4.57 -9.10
N ALA A 16 3.30 5.27 -10.15
CA ALA A 16 2.52 4.68 -11.24
C ALA A 16 3.27 3.55 -11.93
N GLY A 17 4.57 3.72 -12.18
CA GLY A 17 5.41 2.68 -12.78
C GLY A 17 5.43 1.39 -11.98
N LEU A 18 5.58 1.47 -10.66
CA LEU A 18 5.55 0.30 -9.78
C LEU A 18 4.17 -0.37 -9.75
N LEU A 19 3.09 0.41 -9.76
CA LEU A 19 1.73 -0.15 -9.80
C LEU A 19 1.40 -0.81 -11.14
N ILE A 20 1.96 -0.30 -12.25
CA ILE A 20 1.87 -0.93 -13.57
C ILE A 20 2.59 -2.29 -13.54
N GLU A 21 3.79 -2.34 -12.95
CA GLU A 21 4.50 -3.61 -12.75
C GLU A 21 3.68 -4.59 -11.90
N PHE A 22 3.01 -4.09 -10.87
CA PHE A 22 2.13 -4.90 -10.01
C PHE A 22 0.94 -5.48 -10.80
N ARG A 23 0.28 -4.67 -11.65
CA ARG A 23 -0.75 -5.14 -12.57
C ARG A 23 -0.23 -6.28 -13.44
N ASN A 24 0.98 -6.10 -14.00
CA ASN A 24 1.59 -7.10 -14.87
C ASN A 24 1.93 -8.39 -14.11
N TRP A 25 2.36 -8.25 -12.86
CA TRP A 25 2.61 -9.40 -12.00
C TRP A 25 1.35 -10.25 -11.76
N PHE A 26 0.18 -9.63 -11.61
CA PHE A 26 -1.10 -10.33 -11.54
C PHE A 26 -1.53 -10.94 -12.88
N GLY A 27 -0.96 -10.51 -13.99
CA GLY A 27 -1.36 -10.94 -15.34
C GLY A 27 -2.65 -10.27 -15.82
N TYR A 28 -3.01 -9.11 -15.28
CA TYR A 28 -4.20 -8.38 -15.71
C TYR A 28 -3.94 -7.57 -16.98
N ASP A 29 -4.91 -7.58 -17.91
CA ASP A 29 -4.83 -6.83 -19.17
C ASP A 29 -5.12 -5.33 -19.01
N GLY A 30 -5.67 -4.92 -17.91
CA GLY A 30 -6.04 -3.53 -17.63
C GLY A 30 -6.01 -3.22 -16.15
N PRO A 31 -6.19 -1.93 -15.78
CA PRO A 31 -6.31 -0.76 -16.67
C PRO A 31 -5.05 -0.47 -17.47
N GLU A 32 -5.18 0.37 -18.52
CA GLU A 32 -4.05 0.82 -19.33
C GLU A 32 -3.08 1.69 -18.52
N ASP A 33 -1.82 1.74 -18.94
CA ASP A 33 -0.77 2.50 -18.27
C ASP A 33 -1.14 3.96 -18.03
N GLU A 34 -1.74 4.60 -19.03
CA GLU A 34 -2.17 5.99 -18.94
C GLU A 34 -3.20 6.21 -17.83
N THR A 35 -4.08 5.24 -17.60
CA THR A 35 -5.04 5.27 -16.49
C THR A 35 -4.34 5.25 -15.14
N PHE A 36 -3.30 4.43 -14.99
CA PHE A 36 -2.49 4.43 -13.76
C PHE A 36 -1.85 5.81 -13.53
N HIS A 37 -1.20 6.37 -14.52
CA HIS A 37 -0.55 7.68 -14.41
C HIS A 37 -1.54 8.78 -14.04
N ARG A 38 -2.70 8.81 -14.69
CA ARG A 38 -3.74 9.79 -14.40
C ARG A 38 -4.29 9.64 -12.98
N ASN A 39 -4.61 8.42 -12.57
CA ASN A 39 -5.22 8.17 -11.26
C ASN A 39 -4.23 8.34 -10.12
N VAL A 40 -2.99 7.93 -10.27
CA VAL A 40 -1.94 8.19 -9.27
C VAL A 40 -1.74 9.70 -9.11
N GLY A 41 -1.71 10.45 -10.21
CA GLY A 41 -1.60 11.91 -10.14
C GLY A 41 -2.73 12.56 -9.34
N ARG A 42 -3.97 12.06 -9.47
CA ARG A 42 -5.11 12.52 -8.68
C ARG A 42 -5.02 12.10 -7.23
N LEU A 43 -4.65 10.85 -6.98
CA LEU A 43 -4.59 10.28 -5.63
C LEU A 43 -3.44 10.89 -4.80
N ILE A 44 -2.26 11.10 -5.39
CA ILE A 44 -1.13 11.65 -4.64
C ILE A 44 -1.37 13.12 -4.23
N ALA A 45 -2.24 13.81 -4.96
CA ALA A 45 -2.67 15.18 -4.63
C ALA A 45 -3.83 15.22 -3.62
N ASP A 46 -4.48 14.10 -3.37
CA ASP A 46 -5.60 14.00 -2.42
C ASP A 46 -5.08 14.00 -0.99
N PRO A 47 -5.53 14.92 -0.11
CA PRO A 47 -5.10 14.94 1.29
C PRO A 47 -5.41 13.65 2.06
N GLY A 48 -6.38 12.86 1.63
CA GLY A 48 -6.76 11.57 2.22
C GLY A 48 -5.92 10.40 1.73
N THR A 49 -4.89 10.64 0.92
CA THR A 49 -4.07 9.58 0.33
C THR A 49 -2.59 9.83 0.60
N GLU A 50 -1.86 8.77 0.91
CA GLU A 50 -0.40 8.78 0.95
C GLU A 50 0.14 7.57 0.22
N TYR A 51 1.16 7.77 -0.60
CA TYR A 51 1.98 6.69 -1.13
C TYR A 51 3.30 6.65 -0.39
N LEU A 52 3.76 5.44 -0.07
CA LEU A 52 5.11 5.21 0.46
C LEU A 52 5.91 4.48 -0.59
N LEU A 53 7.16 4.91 -0.77
CA LEU A 53 8.14 4.26 -1.64
C LEU A 53 9.23 3.63 -0.80
N ALA A 54 9.83 2.56 -1.30
CA ALA A 54 10.95 1.91 -0.65
C ALA A 54 12.07 1.62 -1.65
N ALA A 55 13.30 1.80 -1.19
CA ALA A 55 14.51 1.41 -1.90
C ALA A 55 15.38 0.53 -1.01
N GLU A 56 16.33 -0.19 -1.62
CA GLU A 56 17.26 -1.05 -0.88
C GLU A 56 18.20 -0.26 0.02
N ALA A 57 18.46 1.01 -0.35
CA ALA A 57 19.28 1.93 0.42
C ALA A 57 18.83 3.38 0.20
N GLU A 58 19.22 4.27 1.08
CA GLU A 58 18.96 5.70 0.95
C GLU A 58 19.55 6.24 -0.37
N GLY A 59 18.73 7.02 -1.09
CA GLY A 59 19.11 7.55 -2.40
C GLY A 59 19.00 6.54 -3.55
N GLY A 60 18.60 5.31 -3.27
CA GLY A 60 18.40 4.27 -4.29
C GLY A 60 17.12 4.47 -5.09
N GLU A 61 17.04 3.74 -6.21
CA GLU A 61 15.83 3.70 -7.01
C GLU A 61 14.67 3.05 -6.24
N PRO A 62 13.46 3.60 -6.29
CA PRO A 62 12.31 2.96 -5.65
C PRO A 62 11.97 1.62 -6.33
N VAL A 63 11.92 0.57 -5.54
CA VAL A 63 11.61 -0.81 -5.96
C VAL A 63 10.40 -1.39 -5.20
N GLY A 64 9.82 -0.61 -4.31
CA GLY A 64 8.62 -1.00 -3.57
C GLY A 64 7.69 0.18 -3.35
N VAL A 65 6.41 -0.11 -3.21
CA VAL A 65 5.35 0.89 -3.03
C VAL A 65 4.24 0.32 -2.15
N CYS A 66 3.55 1.21 -1.42
CA CYS A 66 2.24 0.93 -0.86
C CYS A 66 1.41 2.21 -0.80
N GLN A 67 0.12 2.04 -0.61
CA GLN A 67 -0.84 3.14 -0.53
C GLN A 67 -1.58 3.11 0.80
N LEU A 68 -1.79 4.31 1.38
CA LEU A 68 -2.68 4.53 2.50
C LEU A 68 -3.82 5.44 2.07
N ARG A 69 -5.06 5.04 2.41
CA ARG A 69 -6.25 5.86 2.27
C ARG A 69 -6.81 6.15 3.65
N PHE A 70 -7.08 7.42 3.93
CA PHE A 70 -7.61 7.87 5.21
C PHE A 70 -9.03 8.35 5.04
N ARG A 71 -9.93 7.89 5.92
CA ARG A 71 -11.32 8.33 5.92
C ARG A 71 -11.86 8.41 7.34
N LEU A 72 -12.63 9.44 7.61
CA LEU A 72 -13.33 9.56 8.89
C LEU A 72 -14.42 8.50 8.98
N GLY A 73 -14.42 7.76 10.07
CA GLY A 73 -15.45 6.77 10.38
C GLY A 73 -16.21 7.15 11.66
N VAL A 74 -17.51 6.90 11.68
CA VAL A 74 -18.35 7.26 12.82
C VAL A 74 -18.07 6.40 14.07
N TRP A 75 -17.47 5.23 13.86
CA TRP A 75 -17.28 4.25 14.95
C TRP A 75 -16.04 4.53 15.80
N ARG A 76 -15.19 5.46 15.38
CA ARG A 76 -13.96 5.80 16.09
C ARG A 76 -13.78 7.31 16.08
N ASP A 77 -13.13 7.81 17.11
CA ASP A 77 -12.80 9.24 17.19
C ASP A 77 -11.48 9.50 16.44
N GLY A 78 -11.56 9.51 15.12
CA GLY A 78 -10.45 9.69 14.23
C GLY A 78 -10.63 8.90 12.92
N ASP A 79 -9.62 8.98 12.07
CA ASP A 79 -9.65 8.31 10.78
C ASP A 79 -9.43 6.79 10.91
N ASP A 80 -10.01 6.08 9.98
CA ASP A 80 -9.58 4.74 9.59
C ASP A 80 -8.56 4.87 8.46
N ALA A 81 -7.43 4.18 8.60
CA ALA A 81 -6.46 4.02 7.52
C ALA A 81 -6.73 2.71 6.79
N TRP A 82 -6.80 2.77 5.48
CA TRP A 82 -6.88 1.60 4.61
C TRP A 82 -5.54 1.44 3.92
N PHE A 83 -4.92 0.27 4.12
CA PHE A 83 -3.61 -0.09 3.55
C PHE A 83 -3.83 -0.97 2.33
N GLU A 84 -3.30 -0.56 1.18
CA GLU A 84 -3.52 -1.27 -0.07
C GLU A 84 -2.32 -1.17 -1.01
N ASP A 85 -2.31 -2.01 -2.03
CA ASP A 85 -1.35 -1.98 -3.14
C ASP A 85 0.10 -2.14 -2.71
N LEU A 86 0.37 -3.02 -1.75
CA LEU A 86 1.75 -3.35 -1.38
C LEU A 86 2.40 -4.19 -2.47
N TYR A 87 3.43 -3.64 -3.09
CA TYR A 87 4.20 -4.31 -4.13
C TYR A 87 5.70 -4.06 -3.95
N VAL A 88 6.48 -5.11 -4.12
CA VAL A 88 7.95 -5.06 -4.17
C VAL A 88 8.39 -5.84 -5.40
N ARG A 89 9.26 -5.26 -6.22
CA ARG A 89 9.83 -5.92 -7.40
C ARG A 89 10.41 -7.28 -7.04
N ASP A 90 10.28 -8.27 -7.91
CA ASP A 90 10.72 -9.65 -7.65
C ASP A 90 12.19 -9.73 -7.25
N GLU A 91 13.05 -9.00 -7.95
CA GLU A 91 14.49 -8.97 -7.68
C GLU A 91 14.86 -8.35 -6.32
N ALA A 92 13.97 -7.53 -5.76
CA ALA A 92 14.16 -6.89 -4.46
C ALA A 92 13.43 -7.59 -3.31
N GLN A 93 12.69 -8.65 -3.61
CA GLN A 93 12.00 -9.44 -2.57
C GLN A 93 12.98 -10.21 -1.69
N GLY A 94 12.54 -10.56 -0.49
CA GLY A 94 13.38 -11.28 0.47
C GLY A 94 14.37 -10.41 1.24
N GLN A 95 14.38 -9.10 1.00
CA GLN A 95 15.28 -8.13 1.66
C GLN A 95 14.59 -7.31 2.75
N GLY A 96 13.36 -7.66 3.10
CA GLY A 96 12.61 -6.98 4.16
C GLY A 96 11.90 -5.70 3.75
N LEU A 97 11.82 -5.37 2.45
CA LEU A 97 11.18 -4.14 1.97
C LEU A 97 9.67 -4.13 2.22
N GLY A 98 8.98 -5.25 2.02
CA GLY A 98 7.56 -5.36 2.33
C GLY A 98 7.26 -5.15 3.81
N ARG A 99 8.11 -5.69 4.67
CA ARG A 99 8.03 -5.48 6.12
C ARG A 99 8.28 -4.00 6.46
N ALA A 100 9.29 -3.39 5.87
CA ALA A 100 9.63 -2.00 6.11
C ALA A 100 8.51 -1.06 5.67
N LEU A 101 7.92 -1.29 4.49
CA LEU A 101 6.76 -0.53 4.01
C LEU A 101 5.55 -0.68 4.95
N THR A 102 5.27 -1.89 5.39
CA THR A 102 4.16 -2.16 6.32
C THR A 102 4.37 -1.45 7.66
N ALA A 103 5.57 -1.52 8.22
CA ALA A 103 5.91 -0.81 9.45
C ALA A 103 5.78 0.71 9.30
N ALA A 104 6.29 1.26 8.21
CA ALA A 104 6.19 2.68 7.90
C ALA A 104 4.73 3.13 7.72
N ALA A 105 3.90 2.31 7.08
CA ALA A 105 2.47 2.59 6.91
C ALA A 105 1.76 2.68 8.26
N ILE A 106 2.05 1.76 9.18
CA ILE A 106 1.50 1.79 10.54
C ILE A 106 1.90 3.07 11.27
N GLU A 107 3.18 3.45 11.20
CA GLU A 107 3.66 4.68 11.85
C GLU A 107 3.02 5.94 11.22
N ARG A 108 2.90 6.00 9.89
CA ARG A 108 2.20 7.11 9.23
C ARG A 108 0.75 7.21 9.67
N ALA A 109 0.06 6.07 9.79
CA ALA A 109 -1.32 6.05 10.27
C ALA A 109 -1.43 6.62 11.69
N ARG A 110 -0.51 6.24 12.59
CA ARG A 110 -0.43 6.78 13.95
C ARG A 110 -0.17 8.28 13.97
N GLU A 111 0.81 8.74 13.21
CA GLU A 111 1.17 10.16 13.11
C GLU A 111 0.02 11.03 12.62
N ARG A 112 -0.82 10.50 11.73
CA ARG A 112 -2.02 11.20 11.25
C ARG A 112 -3.21 11.12 12.22
N GLY A 113 -3.06 10.42 13.32
CA GLY A 113 -4.13 10.26 14.31
C GLY A 113 -5.16 9.21 13.95
N ALA A 114 -4.86 8.31 13.01
CA ALA A 114 -5.75 7.20 12.70
C ALA A 114 -5.90 6.29 13.93
N LYS A 115 -7.11 5.80 14.14
CA LYS A 115 -7.45 4.95 15.28
C LYS A 115 -7.44 3.48 14.92
N ARG A 116 -7.35 3.17 13.64
CA ARG A 116 -7.35 1.82 13.12
C ARG A 116 -6.67 1.81 11.75
N ILE A 117 -5.96 0.73 11.44
CA ILE A 117 -5.47 0.43 10.10
C ILE A 117 -6.01 -0.93 9.66
N GLN A 118 -6.53 -1.01 8.46
CA GLN A 118 -7.17 -2.19 7.91
C GLN A 118 -6.60 -2.50 6.54
N LEU A 119 -6.63 -3.77 6.20
CA LEU A 119 -6.30 -4.26 4.85
C LEU A 119 -7.16 -5.49 4.55
N ASP A 120 -7.23 -5.84 3.27
CA ASP A 120 -7.69 -7.15 2.83
C ASP A 120 -6.52 -7.90 2.20
N VAL A 121 -6.57 -9.22 2.29
CA VAL A 121 -5.57 -10.12 1.71
C VAL A 121 -6.24 -11.41 1.32
N GLU A 122 -5.87 -11.95 0.17
CA GLU A 122 -6.36 -13.26 -0.25
C GLU A 122 -5.85 -14.34 0.69
N GLU A 123 -6.73 -15.26 1.07
CA GLU A 123 -6.41 -16.34 2.02
C GLU A 123 -5.22 -17.18 1.53
N ALA A 124 -5.11 -17.39 0.22
CA ALA A 124 -4.04 -18.17 -0.39
C ALA A 124 -2.69 -17.43 -0.44
N ASN A 125 -2.65 -16.12 -0.23
CA ASN A 125 -1.42 -15.33 -0.28
C ASN A 125 -0.64 -15.46 1.05
N ALA A 126 -0.01 -16.60 1.25
CA ALA A 126 0.70 -16.92 2.49
C ALA A 126 1.86 -15.97 2.78
N THR A 127 2.58 -15.51 1.75
CA THR A 127 3.71 -14.59 1.90
C THR A 127 3.25 -13.25 2.46
N ALA A 128 2.22 -12.64 1.87
CA ALA A 128 1.68 -11.37 2.35
C ALA A 128 1.07 -11.52 3.75
N ARG A 129 0.32 -12.58 4.00
CA ARG A 129 -0.26 -12.87 5.32
C ARG A 129 0.80 -12.93 6.41
N THR A 130 1.92 -13.59 6.14
CA THR A 130 3.02 -13.67 7.11
C THR A 130 3.57 -12.28 7.46
N VAL A 131 3.76 -11.41 6.47
CA VAL A 131 4.21 -10.03 6.69
C VAL A 131 3.22 -9.28 7.58
N TYR A 132 1.94 -9.37 7.27
CA TYR A 132 0.90 -8.64 8.00
C TYR A 132 0.70 -9.16 9.42
N GLU A 133 0.68 -10.48 9.61
CA GLU A 133 0.55 -11.11 10.93
C GLU A 133 1.72 -10.72 11.85
N LYS A 134 2.94 -10.72 11.34
CA LYS A 134 4.13 -10.28 12.10
C LYS A 134 4.07 -8.79 12.44
N ALA A 135 3.39 -7.99 11.66
CA ALA A 135 3.18 -6.56 11.94
C ALA A 135 2.01 -6.29 12.89
N GLY A 136 1.32 -7.33 13.36
CA GLY A 136 0.23 -7.21 14.34
C GLY A 136 -1.17 -7.18 13.73
N PHE A 137 -1.30 -7.37 12.42
CA PHE A 137 -2.63 -7.54 11.81
C PHE A 137 -3.22 -8.90 12.15
N GLY A 138 -4.53 -8.94 12.35
CA GLY A 138 -5.24 -10.18 12.63
C GLY A 138 -6.71 -10.06 12.28
N ILE A 139 -7.36 -11.21 12.15
CA ILE A 139 -8.81 -11.27 11.96
C ILE A 139 -9.45 -10.96 13.31
N LYS A 140 -10.32 -9.94 13.34
CA LYS A 140 -11.10 -9.59 14.52
C LYS A 140 -12.53 -10.11 14.39
N GLY A 141 -12.92 -10.95 15.33
CA GLY A 141 -14.27 -11.50 15.37
C GLY A 141 -14.52 -12.54 14.28
N GLU A 142 -15.73 -12.54 13.74
CA GLU A 142 -16.07 -13.45 12.64
C GLU A 142 -15.45 -13.02 11.33
N LYS A 143 -15.17 -14.00 10.45
CA LYS A 143 -14.70 -13.73 9.11
C LYS A 143 -15.72 -12.89 8.33
N ALA A 144 -15.31 -11.72 7.87
CA ALA A 144 -16.09 -10.92 6.94
C ALA A 144 -15.85 -11.40 5.51
N LEU A 145 -16.90 -11.39 4.69
CA LEU A 145 -16.78 -11.65 3.27
C LEU A 145 -16.61 -10.32 2.52
N PHE A 146 -15.68 -10.29 1.58
CA PHE A 146 -15.54 -9.17 0.66
C PHE A 146 -16.47 -9.39 -0.53
N LEU A 147 -17.46 -8.52 -0.70
CA LEU A 147 -18.44 -8.59 -1.77
C LEU A 147 -18.24 -7.43 -2.73
N GLN A 148 -18.29 -7.72 -4.02
CA GLN A 148 -18.04 -6.76 -5.08
C GLN A 148 -19.09 -6.90 -6.17
N ARG A 149 -19.43 -5.78 -6.78
CA ARG A 149 -20.24 -5.73 -8.00
C ARG A 149 -19.66 -4.66 -8.92
N ASP A 150 -19.36 -5.04 -10.14
CA ASP A 150 -18.97 -4.08 -11.18
C ASP A 150 -20.17 -3.26 -11.64
N LEU A 151 -19.94 -1.97 -11.92
CA LEU A 151 -20.98 -1.02 -12.29
C LEU A 151 -20.82 -0.56 -13.74
#